data_5998518a32ae39c4884d8d2727effc0a
#
_entry.id   5998518a32ae39c4884d8d2727effc0a
#
_cell.length_a   1.000
_cell.length_b   1.000
_cell.length_c   1.000
_cell.angle_alpha   90.00
_cell.angle_beta   90.00
_cell.angle_gamma   90.00
#
_symmetry.space_group_name_H-M   'P 1'
#
loop_
_entity.id
_entity.type
_entity.pdbx_description
1 polymer ?
#
loop_
_entity_poly.entity_id
_entity_poly.type
_entity_poly.pdbx_seq_one_letter_code
_entity_poly.pdbx_strand_id
1 'polypeptide(L)'
;MGVSGCGKTSLAAALAEALNCPMLEGDVFHSEASQTKMANGIALTDTDRAGWLAELGQLLAKHQDGVVLSCSALKKSYRNLLRSHKPNLRFIYLDISPATALARVASRTSDGSHFFPATLVDNQFATLEVPTGEAGVLTVDATTPLPELVAQVRAWLG
;
A
#
# COMPACT_ATOMS: atom_id res chain seq x y z
N MET A 1 1.74 -2.32 -2.72
CA MET A 1 2.06 -2.25 -1.28
C MET A 1 3.40 -1.56 -1.04
N GLY A 2 3.67 -1.13 0.17
CA GLY A 2 4.93 -0.49 0.54
C GLY A 2 4.71 0.64 1.55
N VAL A 3 5.81 1.33 1.88
CA VAL A 3 5.83 2.43 2.86
C VAL A 3 5.20 3.72 2.30
N SER A 4 4.95 4.68 3.17
CA SER A 4 4.55 6.03 2.73
C SER A 4 5.63 6.65 1.84
N GLY A 5 5.19 7.39 0.84
CA GLY A 5 6.10 8.01 -0.16
C GLY A 5 6.51 7.11 -1.32
N CYS A 6 6.20 5.81 -1.31
CA CYS A 6 6.59 4.92 -2.41
C CYS A 6 5.71 5.04 -3.68
N GLY A 7 4.56 5.74 -3.64
CA GLY A 7 3.72 5.96 -4.81
C GLY A 7 2.57 4.97 -5.00
N LYS A 8 2.13 4.30 -3.94
CA LYS A 8 1.02 3.32 -4.00
C LYS A 8 -0.24 3.85 -4.67
N THR A 9 -0.72 4.99 -4.22
CA THR A 9 -1.97 5.59 -4.72
C THR A 9 -1.88 5.92 -6.20
N SER A 10 -0.76 6.52 -6.64
CA SER A 10 -0.55 6.86 -8.04
C SER A 10 -0.50 5.63 -8.94
N LEU A 11 0.24 4.59 -8.53
CA LEU A 11 0.29 3.34 -9.28
C LEU A 11 -1.06 2.62 -9.28
N ALA A 12 -1.76 2.60 -8.14
CA ALA A 12 -3.08 1.95 -8.03
C ALA A 12 -4.10 2.63 -8.96
N ALA A 13 -4.13 3.96 -9.01
CA ALA A 13 -5.03 4.70 -9.91
C ALA A 13 -4.74 4.40 -11.38
N ALA A 14 -3.46 4.46 -11.78
CA ALA A 14 -3.07 4.19 -13.16
C ALA A 14 -3.34 2.72 -13.58
N LEU A 15 -3.13 1.77 -12.66
CA LEU A 15 -3.44 0.36 -12.92
C LEU A 15 -4.94 0.10 -13.01
N ALA A 16 -5.75 0.70 -12.13
CA ALA A 16 -7.20 0.56 -12.17
C ALA A 16 -7.78 1.07 -13.49
N GLU A 17 -7.27 2.20 -13.98
CA GLU A 17 -7.62 2.73 -15.30
C GLU A 17 -7.20 1.77 -16.41
N ALA A 18 -5.95 1.32 -16.42
CA ALA A 18 -5.40 0.44 -17.44
C ALA A 18 -6.06 -0.95 -17.48
N LEU A 19 -6.57 -1.43 -16.35
CA LEU A 19 -7.26 -2.71 -16.21
C LEU A 19 -8.80 -2.57 -16.27
N ASN A 20 -9.31 -1.34 -16.40
CA ASN A 20 -10.73 -1.02 -16.41
C ASN A 20 -11.49 -1.63 -15.22
N CYS A 21 -10.96 -1.43 -14.02
CA CYS A 21 -11.55 -1.93 -12.78
C CYS A 21 -11.55 -0.86 -11.68
N PRO A 22 -12.35 -1.03 -10.60
CA PRO A 22 -12.37 -0.10 -9.48
C PRO A 22 -11.02 -0.02 -8.75
N MET A 23 -10.76 1.16 -8.15
CA MET A 23 -9.69 1.38 -7.20
C MET A 23 -10.26 1.56 -5.80
N LEU A 24 -9.62 0.94 -4.82
CA LEU A 24 -9.86 1.17 -3.40
C LEU A 24 -8.59 1.80 -2.77
N GLU A 25 -8.78 2.90 -2.05
CA GLU A 25 -7.72 3.48 -1.22
C GLU A 25 -7.85 2.95 0.21
N GLY A 26 -6.93 2.08 0.61
CA GLY A 26 -6.99 1.37 1.90
C GLY A 26 -6.96 2.31 3.11
N ASP A 27 -6.26 3.44 3.00
CA ASP A 27 -6.09 4.36 4.12
C ASP A 27 -7.40 5.01 4.58
N VAL A 28 -8.39 5.17 3.70
CA VAL A 28 -9.68 5.77 4.05
C VAL A 28 -10.54 4.87 4.95
N PHE A 29 -10.22 3.58 5.03
CA PHE A 29 -10.94 2.60 5.84
C PHE A 29 -10.40 2.47 7.27
N HIS A 30 -9.34 3.18 7.63
CA HIS A 30 -8.90 3.23 9.02
C HIS A 30 -9.96 3.86 9.92
N SER A 31 -10.10 3.33 11.15
CA SER A 31 -10.97 3.92 12.16
C SER A 31 -10.57 5.37 12.47
N GLU A 32 -11.50 6.17 12.95
CA GLU A 32 -11.23 7.54 13.39
C GLU A 32 -10.13 7.57 14.46
N ALA A 33 -10.14 6.62 15.40
CA ALA A 33 -9.10 6.47 16.42
C ALA A 33 -7.72 6.20 15.79
N SER A 34 -7.64 5.33 14.79
CA SER A 34 -6.39 5.06 14.06
C SER A 34 -5.91 6.25 13.25
N GLN A 35 -6.81 6.96 12.59
CA GLN A 35 -6.48 8.19 11.86
C GLN A 35 -5.93 9.28 12.80
N THR A 36 -6.53 9.43 13.98
CA THR A 36 -6.06 10.37 15.01
C THR A 36 -4.67 9.99 15.52
N LYS A 37 -4.40 8.71 15.78
CA LYS A 37 -3.05 8.24 16.16
C LYS A 37 -2.03 8.60 15.10
N MET A 38 -2.28 8.30 13.83
CA MET A 38 -1.36 8.60 12.72
C MET A 38 -1.11 10.10 12.58
N ALA A 39 -2.15 10.93 12.67
CA ALA A 39 -2.03 12.38 12.62
C ALA A 39 -1.14 12.94 13.74
N ASN A 40 -1.10 12.28 14.91
CA ASN A 40 -0.26 12.62 16.04
C ASN A 40 1.11 11.93 16.04
N GLY A 41 1.49 11.27 14.96
CA GLY A 41 2.79 10.58 14.86
C GLY A 41 2.87 9.28 15.66
N ILE A 42 1.74 8.71 16.05
CA ILE A 42 1.66 7.46 16.82
C ILE A 42 1.47 6.30 15.86
N ALA A 43 2.42 5.35 15.86
CA ALA A 43 2.34 4.15 15.03
C ALA A 43 1.17 3.26 15.46
N LEU A 44 0.49 2.65 14.48
CA LEU A 44 -0.57 1.70 14.73
C LEU A 44 0.00 0.35 15.18
N THR A 45 -0.68 -0.27 16.14
CA THR A 45 -0.39 -1.65 16.60
C THR A 45 -1.05 -2.67 15.68
N ASP A 46 -0.71 -3.95 15.84
CA ASP A 46 -1.39 -5.04 15.13
C ASP A 46 -2.88 -5.10 15.50
N THR A 47 -3.22 -4.80 16.76
CA THR A 47 -4.61 -4.72 17.21
C THR A 47 -5.38 -3.59 16.50
N ASP A 48 -4.77 -2.44 16.35
CA ASP A 48 -5.37 -1.31 15.60
C ASP A 48 -5.66 -1.69 14.15
N ARG A 49 -4.79 -2.50 13.54
CA ARG A 49 -4.89 -2.90 12.13
C ARG A 49 -5.81 -4.09 11.86
N ALA A 50 -6.10 -4.92 12.86
CA ALA A 50 -6.85 -6.16 12.67
C ALA A 50 -8.22 -5.96 12.04
N GLY A 51 -9.02 -5.04 12.56
CA GLY A 51 -10.34 -4.70 12.03
C GLY A 51 -10.27 -4.08 10.63
N TRP A 52 -9.32 -3.19 10.42
CA TRP A 52 -9.06 -2.56 9.13
C TRP A 52 -8.69 -3.57 8.04
N LEU A 53 -7.78 -4.50 8.31
CA LEU A 53 -7.39 -5.55 7.37
C LEU A 53 -8.53 -6.51 7.06
N ALA A 54 -9.35 -6.85 8.07
CA ALA A 54 -10.54 -7.68 7.86
C ALA A 54 -11.56 -6.99 6.94
N GLU A 55 -11.80 -5.69 7.13
CA GLU A 55 -12.68 -4.91 6.26
C GLU A 55 -12.16 -4.86 4.82
N LEU A 56 -10.86 -4.57 4.63
CA LEU A 56 -10.24 -4.58 3.31
C LEU A 56 -10.33 -5.96 2.65
N GLY A 57 -10.13 -7.03 3.40
CA GLY A 57 -10.28 -8.39 2.92
C GLY A 57 -11.70 -8.69 2.43
N GLN A 58 -12.71 -8.26 3.18
CA GLN A 58 -14.11 -8.40 2.79
C GLN A 58 -14.44 -7.59 1.53
N LEU A 59 -13.91 -6.37 1.41
CA LEU A 59 -14.07 -5.54 0.22
C LEU A 59 -13.43 -6.20 -1.02
N LEU A 60 -12.22 -6.74 -0.88
CA LEU A 60 -11.56 -7.48 -1.95
C LEU A 60 -12.37 -8.70 -2.40
N ALA A 61 -12.97 -9.44 -1.46
CA ALA A 61 -13.79 -10.61 -1.76
C ALA A 61 -15.07 -10.26 -2.54
N LYS A 62 -15.64 -9.08 -2.32
CA LYS A 62 -16.85 -8.60 -3.03
C LYS A 62 -16.57 -8.24 -4.49
N HIS A 63 -15.34 -7.86 -4.85
CA HIS A 63 -14.98 -7.48 -6.22
C HIS A 63 -14.46 -8.69 -6.99
N GLN A 64 -15.36 -9.51 -7.52
CA GLN A 64 -14.99 -10.74 -8.24
C GLN A 64 -14.39 -10.45 -9.62
N ASP A 65 -14.84 -9.39 -10.29
CA ASP A 65 -14.38 -9.02 -11.63
C ASP A 65 -13.07 -8.23 -11.66
N GLY A 66 -12.47 -8.00 -10.50
CA GLY A 66 -11.20 -7.31 -10.35
C GLY A 66 -11.31 -5.99 -9.58
N VAL A 67 -10.24 -5.66 -8.90
CA VAL A 67 -10.10 -4.41 -8.13
C VAL A 67 -8.62 -4.17 -7.86
N VAL A 68 -8.21 -2.92 -7.82
CA VAL A 68 -6.88 -2.52 -7.36
C VAL A 68 -7.01 -1.87 -5.99
N LEU A 69 -6.26 -2.38 -5.02
CA LEU A 69 -6.22 -1.85 -3.66
C LEU A 69 -4.86 -1.20 -3.38
N SER A 70 -4.87 0.08 -3.00
CA SER A 70 -3.72 0.75 -2.39
C SER A 70 -3.70 0.46 -0.90
N CYS A 71 -2.68 -0.25 -0.43
CA CYS A 71 -2.54 -0.66 0.97
C CYS A 71 -1.07 -0.86 1.32
N SER A 72 -0.66 -0.44 2.51
CA SER A 72 0.74 -0.63 2.96
C SER A 72 1.13 -2.11 3.06
N ALA A 73 0.29 -2.96 3.65
CA ALA A 73 0.48 -4.42 3.76
C ALA A 73 1.89 -4.84 4.20
N LEU A 74 2.46 -4.16 5.21
CA LEU A 74 3.89 -4.20 5.56
C LEU A 74 4.36 -5.55 6.07
N LYS A 75 3.55 -6.25 6.86
CA LYS A 75 3.91 -7.58 7.41
C LYS A 75 3.36 -8.71 6.55
N LYS A 76 4.08 -9.81 6.51
CA LYS A 76 3.60 -11.04 5.86
C LYS A 76 2.27 -11.52 6.43
N SER A 77 2.08 -11.40 7.75
CA SER A 77 0.80 -11.74 8.40
C SER A 77 -0.37 -10.90 7.87
N TYR A 78 -0.15 -9.61 7.58
CA TYR A 78 -1.16 -8.74 6.99
C TYR A 78 -1.52 -9.20 5.56
N ARG A 79 -0.51 -9.51 4.75
CA ARG A 79 -0.72 -10.04 3.39
C ARG A 79 -1.44 -11.39 3.40
N ASN A 80 -1.10 -12.26 4.33
CA ASN A 80 -1.76 -13.55 4.49
C ASN A 80 -3.23 -13.40 4.91
N LEU A 81 -3.53 -12.42 5.77
CA LEU A 81 -4.92 -12.13 6.14
C LEU A 81 -5.74 -11.66 4.93
N LEU A 82 -5.18 -10.77 4.10
CA LEU A 82 -5.84 -10.36 2.85
C LEU A 82 -6.03 -11.54 1.88
N ARG A 83 -5.02 -12.41 1.74
CA ARG A 83 -5.12 -13.62 0.90
C ARG A 83 -6.16 -14.61 1.41
N SER A 84 -6.41 -14.67 2.71
CA SER A 84 -7.45 -15.55 3.27
C SER A 84 -8.85 -15.17 2.77
N HIS A 85 -9.07 -13.91 2.43
CA HIS A 85 -10.33 -13.43 1.84
C HIS A 85 -10.35 -13.53 0.31
N LYS A 86 -9.19 -13.40 -0.34
CA LYS A 86 -9.05 -13.49 -1.80
C LYS A 86 -7.77 -14.28 -2.15
N PRO A 87 -7.86 -15.61 -2.28
CA PRO A 87 -6.68 -16.49 -2.42
C PRO A 87 -5.77 -16.17 -3.61
N ASN A 88 -6.33 -15.64 -4.70
CA ASN A 88 -5.58 -15.28 -5.90
C ASN A 88 -5.05 -13.84 -5.90
N LEU A 89 -5.05 -13.18 -4.73
CA LEU A 89 -4.57 -11.82 -4.59
C LEU A 89 -3.09 -11.73 -4.94
N ARG A 90 -2.74 -10.80 -5.82
CA ARG A 90 -1.38 -10.48 -6.21
C ARG A 90 -0.95 -9.16 -5.60
N PHE A 91 0.31 -9.07 -5.21
CA PHE A 91 0.88 -7.87 -4.62
C PHE A 91 1.95 -7.26 -5.50
N ILE A 92 1.91 -5.94 -5.64
CA ILE A 92 2.99 -5.17 -6.24
C ILE A 92 3.71 -4.46 -5.10
N TYR A 93 4.95 -4.85 -4.86
CA TYR A 93 5.79 -4.21 -3.86
C TYR A 93 6.62 -3.11 -4.51
N LEU A 94 6.36 -1.87 -4.09
CA LEU A 94 7.11 -0.69 -4.51
C LEU A 94 8.32 -0.54 -3.57
N ASP A 95 9.49 -0.99 -4.03
CA ASP A 95 10.74 -0.88 -3.31
C ASP A 95 11.31 0.53 -3.42
N ILE A 96 11.65 1.13 -2.29
CA ILE A 96 12.15 2.50 -2.18
C ILE A 96 13.15 2.62 -1.04
N SER A 97 14.16 3.47 -1.20
CA SER A 97 15.08 3.78 -0.11
C SER A 97 14.42 4.67 0.96
N PRO A 98 14.83 4.57 2.24
CA PRO A 98 14.33 5.47 3.28
C PRO A 98 14.52 6.95 2.95
N ALA A 99 15.67 7.32 2.42
CA ALA A 99 15.97 8.71 2.04
C ALA A 99 15.01 9.25 0.98
N THR A 100 14.72 8.47 -0.05
CA THR A 100 13.78 8.86 -1.12
C THR A 100 12.36 8.94 -0.60
N ALA A 101 11.93 7.99 0.23
CA ALA A 101 10.60 7.98 0.84
C ALA A 101 10.39 9.23 1.72
N LEU A 102 11.35 9.55 2.58
CA LEU A 102 11.32 10.73 3.44
C LEU A 102 11.27 12.03 2.62
N ALA A 103 12.08 12.15 1.57
CA ALA A 103 12.07 13.32 0.70
C ALA A 103 10.71 13.53 0.02
N ARG A 104 10.07 12.45 -0.46
CA ARG A 104 8.74 12.51 -1.08
C ARG A 104 7.65 12.88 -0.08
N VAL A 105 7.70 12.35 1.14
CA VAL A 105 6.75 12.69 2.21
C VAL A 105 6.91 14.16 2.62
N ALA A 106 8.14 14.64 2.81
CA ALA A 106 8.43 16.03 3.14
C ALA A 106 7.92 17.00 2.06
N SER A 107 8.08 16.67 0.77
CA SER A 107 7.59 17.47 -0.35
C SER A 107 6.06 17.61 -0.31
N ARG A 108 5.32 16.55 -0.03
CA ARG A 108 3.85 16.58 0.10
C ARG A 108 3.38 17.43 1.26
N THR A 109 4.10 17.43 2.37
CA THR A 109 3.78 18.24 3.54
C THR A 109 3.92 19.74 3.24
N SER A 110 4.92 20.13 2.44
CA SER A 110 5.14 21.53 2.05
C SER A 110 4.03 22.06 1.14
N ASP A 111 3.39 21.19 0.35
CA ASP A 111 2.27 21.55 -0.53
C ASP A 111 0.92 21.59 0.20
N GLY A 112 0.89 21.32 1.52
CA GLY A 112 -0.32 21.33 2.35
C GLY A 112 -1.31 20.20 2.05
N SER A 113 -0.97 19.26 1.18
CA SER A 113 -1.89 18.25 0.68
C SER A 113 -2.07 17.05 1.59
N HIS A 114 -1.04 16.67 2.39
CA HIS A 114 -1.10 15.54 3.33
C HIS A 114 -0.04 15.68 4.41
N PHE A 115 -0.49 15.81 5.66
CA PHE A 115 0.43 15.72 6.80
C PHE A 115 0.65 14.26 7.15
N PHE A 116 1.89 13.78 6.94
CA PHE A 116 2.34 12.48 7.43
C PHE A 116 3.66 12.67 8.18
N PRO A 117 3.70 12.41 9.50
CA PRO A 117 4.91 12.62 10.29
C PRO A 117 6.07 11.76 9.79
N ALA A 118 7.25 12.36 9.66
CA ALA A 118 8.47 11.66 9.22
C ALA A 118 8.82 10.45 10.11
N THR A 119 8.54 10.55 11.40
CA THR A 119 8.74 9.46 12.37
C THR A 119 7.94 8.20 12.02
N LEU A 120 6.77 8.34 11.39
CA LEU A 120 5.98 7.19 10.94
C LEU A 120 6.61 6.49 9.74
N VAL A 121 7.37 7.19 8.90
CA VAL A 121 8.11 6.56 7.79
C VAL A 121 9.16 5.60 8.34
N ASP A 122 9.93 6.02 9.34
CA ASP A 122 10.92 5.16 10.00
C ASP A 122 10.26 3.94 10.64
N ASN A 123 9.14 4.15 11.33
CA ASN A 123 8.34 3.06 11.91
C ASN A 123 7.83 2.07 10.84
N GLN A 124 7.44 2.56 9.67
CA GLN A 124 7.01 1.69 8.57
C GLN A 124 8.15 0.86 8.01
N PHE A 125 9.35 1.43 7.85
CA PHE A 125 10.53 0.65 7.46
C PHE A 125 10.91 -0.40 8.51
N ALA A 126 10.83 -0.06 9.80
CA ALA A 126 11.07 -1.02 10.89
C ALA A 126 10.03 -2.15 10.92
N THR A 127 8.79 -1.88 10.51
CA THR A 127 7.69 -2.85 10.48
C THR A 127 7.70 -3.68 9.19
N LEU A 128 8.22 -3.13 8.10
CA LEU A 128 8.22 -3.76 6.79
C LEU A 128 8.96 -5.11 6.80
N GLU A 129 8.25 -6.14 6.45
CA GLU A 129 8.81 -7.44 6.10
C GLU A 129 8.87 -7.51 4.58
N VAL A 130 10.07 -7.31 4.02
CA VAL A 130 10.28 -7.33 2.57
C VAL A 130 9.84 -8.66 2.00
N PRO A 131 8.97 -8.70 0.97
CA PRO A 131 8.37 -9.95 0.48
C PRO A 131 9.29 -10.73 -0.46
N THR A 132 10.58 -10.84 -0.13
CA THR A 132 11.58 -11.57 -0.93
C THR A 132 11.21 -13.04 -1.05
N GLY A 133 11.06 -13.54 -2.28
CA GLY A 133 10.70 -14.94 -2.53
C GLY A 133 9.26 -15.31 -2.18
N GLU A 134 8.41 -14.33 -1.84
CA GLU A 134 7.01 -14.56 -1.53
C GLU A 134 6.20 -14.74 -2.81
N ALA A 135 5.47 -15.87 -2.91
CA ALA A 135 4.66 -16.17 -4.10
C ALA A 135 3.58 -15.12 -4.34
N GLY A 136 3.32 -14.78 -5.61
CA GLY A 136 2.31 -13.81 -6.00
C GLY A 136 2.68 -12.36 -5.70
N VAL A 137 3.97 -12.07 -5.53
CA VAL A 137 4.48 -10.71 -5.33
C VAL A 137 5.44 -10.34 -6.47
N LEU A 138 5.20 -9.19 -7.09
CA LEU A 138 6.13 -8.53 -8.00
C LEU A 138 6.79 -7.37 -7.25
N THR A 139 8.12 -7.35 -7.21
CA THR A 139 8.89 -6.22 -6.71
C THR A 139 9.27 -5.30 -7.86
N VAL A 140 8.99 -4.01 -7.72
CA VAL A 140 9.35 -2.96 -8.69
C VAL A 140 10.06 -1.81 -8.00
N ASP A 141 10.96 -1.15 -8.72
CA ASP A 141 11.64 0.05 -8.22
C ASP A 141 10.66 1.24 -8.25
N ALA A 142 10.37 1.80 -7.08
CA ALA A 142 9.45 2.92 -6.92
C ALA A 142 9.92 4.23 -7.58
N THR A 143 11.18 4.31 -8.02
CA THR A 143 11.72 5.46 -8.75
C THR A 143 11.52 5.37 -10.26
N THR A 144 11.06 4.22 -10.76
CA THR A 144 10.72 4.03 -12.17
C THR A 144 9.54 4.92 -12.56
N PRO A 145 9.55 5.54 -13.75
CA PRO A 145 8.43 6.35 -14.26
C PRO A 145 7.10 5.56 -14.25
N LEU A 146 6.02 6.23 -13.89
CA LEU A 146 4.71 5.59 -13.73
C LEU A 146 4.23 4.80 -14.96
N PRO A 147 4.36 5.29 -16.21
CA PRO A 147 3.96 4.50 -17.38
C PRO A 147 4.73 3.18 -17.52
N GLU A 148 6.01 3.18 -17.18
CA GLU A 148 6.85 1.98 -17.20
C GLU A 148 6.46 0.99 -16.09
N LEU A 149 6.14 1.50 -14.89
CA LEU A 149 5.61 0.68 -13.79
C LEU A 149 4.32 -0.03 -14.20
N VAL A 150 3.39 0.70 -14.81
CA VAL A 150 2.13 0.13 -15.31
C VAL A 150 2.40 -0.95 -16.35
N ALA A 151 3.33 -0.72 -17.28
CA ALA A 151 3.70 -1.71 -18.30
C ALA A 151 4.31 -2.98 -17.67
N GLN A 152 5.23 -2.84 -16.71
CA GLN A 152 5.83 -3.97 -15.99
C GLN A 152 4.78 -4.81 -15.25
N VAL A 153 3.86 -4.16 -14.54
CA VAL A 153 2.80 -4.85 -13.80
C VAL A 153 1.85 -5.58 -14.76
N ARG A 154 1.43 -4.93 -15.83
CA ARG A 154 0.56 -5.57 -16.83
C ARG A 154 1.20 -6.79 -17.48
N ALA A 155 2.48 -6.71 -17.84
CA ALA A 155 3.22 -7.83 -18.38
C ALA A 155 3.31 -9.01 -17.41
N TRP A 156 3.46 -8.72 -16.10
CA TRP A 156 3.50 -9.75 -15.06
C TRP A 156 2.11 -10.35 -14.76
N LEU A 157 1.06 -9.58 -14.89
CA LEU A 157 -0.31 -10.08 -14.70
C LEU A 157 -0.76 -10.99 -15.84
N GLY A 158 -0.22 -10.81 -17.03
CA GLY A 158 -0.56 -11.57 -18.25
C GLY A 158 -1.64 -10.88 -19.05
#